data_77fcabec74c1ceb0717919863d47d832
#
_entry.id   77fcabec74c1ceb0717919863d47d832
#
_cell.length_a   1.000
_cell.length_b   1.000
_cell.length_c   1.000
_cell.angle_alpha   90.00
_cell.angle_beta   90.00
_cell.angle_gamma   90.00
#
_symmetry.space_group_name_H-M   'P 1'
#
loop_
_entity.id
_entity.type
_entity.pdbx_description
1 polymer ?
#
loop_
_entity_poly.entity_id
_entity_poly.type
_entity_poly.pdbx_seq_one_letter_code
_entity_poly.pdbx_strand_id
1 'polypeptide(L)'
;RIVSPALVGLRAAGGGASGPGADAVLDVDPGGLQQLRAGDTVGLRGPYGTAWPMDQARGCDLLFVAGGLGLAPLRPAILHALRHRDAYGRITVLYGARSPDDMLYRAELERWRGRFDLRVEATVDRAGRDWRGPVGVVTRLLDTTPVEPDDAVMMCGPEVMMRFVARALVQRGLPPEALWVSLERSMKCGVGLCGHCQFAGSFVCKDGPVYRYDRVAPLLSVREV
;
A
#
# COMPACT_ATOMS: atom_id res chain seq x y z
N ARG A 1 -4.25 -11.19 16.09
CA ARG A 1 -4.50 -10.50 14.81
C ARG A 1 -3.29 -9.61 14.54
N ILE A 2 -2.68 -9.79 13.39
CA ILE A 2 -1.54 -9.02 12.94
C ILE A 2 -2.10 -7.77 12.28
N VAL A 3 -1.66 -6.62 12.76
CA VAL A 3 -1.97 -5.32 12.15
C VAL A 3 -0.74 -4.93 11.34
N SER A 4 -0.91 -4.64 10.08
CA SER A 4 0.16 -4.09 9.25
C SER A 4 0.74 -2.84 9.93
N PRO A 5 2.05 -2.69 10.06
CA PRO A 5 2.69 -1.58 10.78
C PRO A 5 2.44 -0.21 10.16
N ALA A 6 1.89 -0.19 8.97
CA ALA A 6 1.43 1.06 8.36
C ALA A 6 0.35 1.79 9.18
N LEU A 7 -0.30 1.13 10.14
CA LEU A 7 -1.30 1.73 11.02
C LEU A 7 -0.72 2.37 12.28
N VAL A 8 0.54 2.10 12.63
CA VAL A 8 1.12 2.62 13.86
C VAL A 8 2.24 3.59 13.50
N GLY A 9 1.96 4.87 13.63
CA GLY A 9 2.97 5.93 13.55
C GLY A 9 3.90 5.94 14.77
N LEU A 10 4.39 4.78 15.19
CA LEU A 10 5.37 4.65 16.26
C LEU A 10 6.73 5.07 15.72
N ARG A 11 7.31 6.10 16.29
CA ARG A 11 8.73 6.40 16.15
C ARG A 11 9.50 5.34 16.95
N ALA A 12 10.18 4.44 16.26
CA ALA A 12 11.17 3.60 16.89
C ALA A 12 12.32 4.51 17.37
N ALA A 13 12.49 4.62 18.65
CA ALA A 13 13.70 5.20 19.23
C ALA A 13 14.80 4.13 19.14
N GLY A 14 15.80 4.35 18.27
CA GLY A 14 17.02 3.54 18.21
C GLY A 14 17.23 2.75 16.93
N GLY A 15 18.18 3.20 16.17
CA GLY A 15 18.94 2.71 15.06
C GLY A 15 18.77 1.28 14.56
N GLY A 16 18.40 1.18 13.30
CA GLY A 16 18.45 -0.02 12.49
C GLY A 16 17.67 0.24 11.22
N ALA A 17 18.37 0.28 10.11
CA ALA A 17 17.79 0.57 8.81
C ALA A 17 16.77 -0.51 8.45
N SER A 18 15.50 -0.21 8.62
CA SER A 18 14.41 -0.91 7.96
C SER A 18 14.06 -0.12 6.70
N GLY A 19 14.16 -0.74 5.54
CA GLY A 19 13.71 -0.15 4.29
C GLY A 19 12.23 0.21 4.35
N PRO A 20 11.73 1.11 3.48
CA PRO A 20 10.33 1.52 3.45
C PRO A 20 9.43 0.35 3.09
N GLY A 21 8.50 0.01 3.95
CA GLY A 21 7.48 -1.01 3.72
C GLY A 21 7.72 -2.38 4.33
N ALA A 22 8.71 -2.53 5.20
CA ALA A 22 8.86 -3.77 5.96
C ALA A 22 7.77 -3.88 7.03
N ASP A 23 7.08 -5.02 7.07
CA ASP A 23 6.06 -5.28 8.07
C ASP A 23 6.66 -5.63 9.43
N ALA A 24 6.14 -5.04 10.50
CA ALA A 24 6.42 -5.44 11.88
C ALA A 24 5.18 -6.10 12.49
N VAL A 25 5.39 -7.03 13.37
CA VAL A 25 4.31 -7.64 14.17
C VAL A 25 4.27 -6.98 15.54
N LEU A 26 3.12 -6.39 15.87
CA LEU A 26 2.82 -5.95 17.21
C LEU A 26 2.22 -7.12 17.99
N ASP A 27 2.89 -7.54 19.04
CA ASP A 27 2.42 -8.61 19.92
C ASP A 27 1.51 -8.03 21.02
N VAL A 28 0.42 -7.40 20.59
CA VAL A 28 -0.64 -6.88 21.48
C VAL A 28 -1.98 -7.16 20.81
N ASP A 29 -2.99 -7.47 21.62
CA ASP A 29 -4.34 -7.57 21.09
C ASP A 29 -4.87 -6.18 20.64
N PRO A 30 -5.84 -6.13 19.72
CA PRO A 30 -6.36 -4.85 19.23
C PRO A 30 -6.97 -3.96 20.30
N GLY A 31 -7.53 -4.54 21.35
CA GLY A 31 -8.08 -3.77 22.48
C GLY A 31 -6.96 -3.18 23.34
N GLY A 32 -5.86 -3.91 23.53
CA GLY A 32 -4.67 -3.43 24.22
C GLY A 32 -4.04 -2.22 23.55
N LEU A 33 -3.94 -2.22 22.20
CA LEU A 33 -3.41 -1.07 21.46
C LEU A 33 -4.20 0.22 21.67
N GLN A 34 -5.52 0.13 21.77
CA GLN A 34 -6.38 1.30 21.98
C GLN A 34 -6.26 1.90 23.41
N GLN A 35 -5.75 1.14 24.36
CA GLN A 35 -5.57 1.56 25.74
C GLN A 35 -4.20 2.20 25.99
N LEU A 36 -3.26 2.10 25.06
CA LEU A 36 -1.91 2.67 25.19
C LEU A 36 -1.95 4.19 25.30
N ARG A 37 -1.12 4.70 26.21
CA ARG A 37 -0.93 6.14 26.44
C ARG A 37 0.49 6.54 26.06
N ALA A 38 0.70 7.83 25.88
CA ALA A 38 2.04 8.36 25.67
C ALA A 38 2.95 8.02 26.85
N GLY A 39 4.07 7.36 26.57
CA GLY A 39 5.01 6.86 27.57
C GLY A 39 4.92 5.36 27.85
N ASP A 40 3.88 4.68 27.39
CA ASP A 40 3.79 3.22 27.51
C ASP A 40 4.81 2.52 26.60
N THR A 41 5.31 1.38 27.08
CA THR A 41 6.27 0.56 26.33
C THR A 41 5.55 -0.54 25.57
N VAL A 42 5.88 -0.70 24.28
CA VAL A 42 5.39 -1.79 23.44
C VAL A 42 6.54 -2.59 22.87
N GLY A 43 6.37 -3.92 22.80
CA GLY A 43 7.30 -4.79 22.11
C GLY A 43 7.05 -4.81 20.62
N LEU A 44 8.08 -4.60 19.82
CA LEU A 44 8.04 -4.73 18.36
C LEU A 44 8.94 -5.87 17.93
N ARG A 45 8.45 -6.73 17.06
CA ARG A 45 9.21 -7.81 16.44
C ARG A 45 9.08 -7.71 14.92
N GLY A 46 10.18 -7.63 14.23
CA GLY A 46 10.29 -7.48 12.77
C GLY A 46 11.60 -6.76 12.40
N PRO A 47 11.78 -6.29 11.17
CA PRO A 47 10.80 -6.37 10.05
C PRO A 47 10.67 -7.78 9.49
N TYR A 48 9.52 -8.09 8.90
CA TYR A 48 9.25 -9.35 8.22
C TYR A 48 8.86 -9.13 6.76
N GLY A 49 9.17 -10.13 5.93
CA GLY A 49 8.75 -10.15 4.52
C GLY A 49 9.52 -9.19 3.64
N THR A 50 8.85 -8.72 2.60
CA THR A 50 9.41 -7.91 1.52
C THR A 50 8.92 -6.47 1.59
N ALA A 51 9.80 -5.54 1.19
CA ALA A 51 9.49 -4.11 1.13
C ALA A 51 9.00 -3.69 -0.27
N TRP A 52 8.42 -2.49 -0.39
CA TRP A 52 8.18 -1.85 -1.66
C TRP A 52 9.49 -1.62 -2.42
N PRO A 53 9.51 -1.79 -3.77
CA PRO A 53 10.74 -1.78 -4.59
C PRO A 53 11.29 -0.38 -4.85
N MET A 54 11.40 0.46 -3.82
CA MET A 54 11.75 1.87 -3.97
C MET A 54 13.11 2.08 -4.63
N ASP A 55 14.10 1.23 -4.32
CA ASP A 55 15.43 1.34 -4.95
C ASP A 55 15.41 0.91 -6.42
N GLN A 56 14.58 -0.08 -6.79
CA GLN A 56 14.43 -0.53 -8.17
C GLN A 56 13.68 0.51 -9.02
N ALA A 57 12.81 1.29 -8.40
CA ALA A 57 11.99 2.32 -9.03
C ALA A 57 12.70 3.69 -9.17
N ARG A 58 14.01 3.76 -8.84
CA ARG A 58 14.77 5.01 -9.03
C ARG A 58 14.82 5.40 -10.51
N GLY A 59 14.57 6.66 -10.77
CA GLY A 59 14.51 7.22 -12.12
C GLY A 59 13.15 7.06 -12.81
N CYS A 60 12.27 6.18 -12.30
CA CYS A 60 10.93 5.98 -12.86
C CYS A 60 9.92 7.01 -12.35
N ASP A 61 8.86 7.21 -13.09
CA ASP A 61 7.62 7.79 -12.57
C ASP A 61 6.94 6.80 -11.64
N LEU A 62 6.34 7.28 -10.56
CA LEU A 62 5.71 6.45 -9.55
C LEU A 62 4.20 6.63 -9.56
N LEU A 63 3.46 5.52 -9.67
CA LEU A 63 2.02 5.48 -9.52
C LEU A 63 1.64 4.63 -8.30
N PHE A 64 1.08 5.25 -7.28
CA PHE A 64 0.52 4.59 -6.11
C PHE A 64 -0.99 4.49 -6.25
N VAL A 65 -1.56 3.28 -6.15
CA VAL A 65 -3.00 3.07 -6.20
C VAL A 65 -3.49 2.40 -4.93
N ALA A 66 -4.26 3.11 -4.14
CA ALA A 66 -4.74 2.68 -2.85
C ALA A 66 -6.26 2.49 -2.82
N GLY A 67 -6.72 1.44 -2.14
CA GLY A 67 -8.14 1.22 -1.84
C GLY A 67 -8.39 1.05 -0.35
N GLY A 68 -9.22 1.91 0.24
CA GLY A 68 -9.58 1.84 1.67
C GLY A 68 -8.35 1.84 2.58
N LEU A 69 -8.20 0.79 3.39
CA LEU A 69 -7.07 0.62 4.31
C LEU A 69 -5.71 0.48 3.59
N GLY A 70 -5.71 0.14 2.30
CA GLY A 70 -4.47 -0.05 1.52
C GLY A 70 -3.61 1.21 1.36
N LEU A 71 -4.13 2.39 1.68
CA LEU A 71 -3.31 3.59 1.76
C LEU A 71 -2.26 3.50 2.89
N ALA A 72 -2.56 2.80 3.97
CA ALA A 72 -1.67 2.66 5.11
C ALA A 72 -0.35 1.93 4.78
N PRO A 73 -0.34 0.74 4.13
CA PRO A 73 0.88 0.10 3.67
C PRO A 73 1.65 0.88 2.59
N LEU A 74 0.97 1.66 1.74
CA LEU A 74 1.61 2.48 0.71
C LEU A 74 2.22 3.78 1.28
N ARG A 75 1.68 4.29 2.37
CA ARG A 75 2.12 5.55 2.96
C ARG A 75 3.63 5.64 3.24
N PRO A 76 4.31 4.61 3.79
CA PRO A 76 5.76 4.65 3.96
C PRO A 76 6.53 4.84 2.65
N ALA A 77 6.10 4.16 1.57
CA ALA A 77 6.70 4.31 0.25
C ALA A 77 6.48 5.72 -0.32
N ILE A 78 5.28 6.27 -0.19
CA ILE A 78 4.97 7.65 -0.60
C ILE A 78 5.85 8.64 0.17
N LEU A 79 5.95 8.51 1.50
CA LEU A 79 6.79 9.38 2.32
C LEU A 79 8.28 9.23 1.98
N HIS A 80 8.74 8.01 1.64
CA HIS A 80 10.10 7.79 1.17
C HIS A 80 10.35 8.52 -0.15
N ALA A 81 9.45 8.38 -1.13
CA ALA A 81 9.54 9.05 -2.41
C ALA A 81 9.57 10.58 -2.26
N LEU A 82 8.73 11.13 -1.38
CA LEU A 82 8.71 12.57 -1.10
C LEU A 82 9.97 13.08 -0.39
N ARG A 83 10.61 12.25 0.44
CA ARG A 83 11.87 12.58 1.10
C ARG A 83 13.06 12.56 0.14
N HIS A 84 13.03 11.67 -0.85
CA HIS A 84 14.06 11.48 -1.85
C HIS A 84 13.54 11.90 -3.24
N ARG A 85 12.93 13.08 -3.30
CA ARG A 85 12.16 13.54 -4.46
C ARG A 85 12.94 13.49 -5.78
N ASP A 86 14.21 13.86 -5.74
CA ASP A 86 15.10 13.93 -6.91
C ASP A 86 15.46 12.53 -7.47
N ALA A 87 15.18 11.48 -6.71
CA ALA A 87 15.45 10.11 -7.15
C ALA A 87 14.34 9.53 -8.05
N TYR A 88 13.20 10.22 -8.19
CA TYR A 88 12.03 9.73 -8.91
C TYR A 88 11.51 10.79 -9.88
N GLY A 89 10.85 10.34 -10.92
CA GLY A 89 10.13 11.18 -11.86
C GLY A 89 8.83 11.73 -11.27
N ARG A 90 7.77 11.76 -12.04
CA ARG A 90 6.43 12.16 -11.59
C ARG A 90 5.92 11.21 -10.51
N ILE A 91 5.31 11.76 -9.46
CA ILE A 91 4.69 10.96 -8.40
C ILE A 91 3.17 11.20 -8.43
N THR A 92 2.40 10.12 -8.57
CA THR A 92 0.94 10.17 -8.57
C THR A 92 0.38 9.21 -7.53
N VAL A 93 -0.60 9.67 -6.75
CA VAL A 93 -1.34 8.88 -5.76
C VAL A 93 -2.81 8.89 -6.13
N LEU A 94 -3.37 7.72 -6.42
CA LEU A 94 -4.80 7.51 -6.64
C LEU A 94 -5.36 6.77 -5.43
N TYR A 95 -6.40 7.33 -4.83
CA TYR A 95 -7.00 6.78 -3.63
C TYR A 95 -8.51 6.61 -3.78
N GLY A 96 -9.01 5.40 -3.51
CA GLY A 96 -10.43 5.08 -3.44
C GLY A 96 -10.86 4.73 -2.02
N ALA A 97 -11.96 5.30 -1.53
CA ALA A 97 -12.59 4.95 -0.27
C ALA A 97 -14.09 4.65 -0.49
N ARG A 98 -14.74 3.97 0.46
CA ARG A 98 -16.19 3.69 0.36
C ARG A 98 -17.03 4.95 0.50
N SER A 99 -16.66 5.80 1.45
CA SER A 99 -17.31 7.08 1.71
C SER A 99 -16.27 8.12 2.14
N PRO A 100 -16.60 9.40 2.17
CA PRO A 100 -15.71 10.42 2.72
C PRO A 100 -15.29 10.13 4.17
N ASP A 101 -16.15 9.51 4.98
CA ASP A 101 -15.84 9.22 6.39
C ASP A 101 -14.88 8.05 6.56
N ASP A 102 -14.81 7.15 5.56
CA ASP A 102 -13.87 6.03 5.54
C ASP A 102 -12.46 6.42 5.03
N MET A 103 -12.25 7.68 4.63
CA MET A 103 -10.96 8.13 4.13
C MET A 103 -9.92 8.22 5.23
N LEU A 104 -8.80 7.49 5.05
CA LEU A 104 -7.64 7.57 5.92
C LEU A 104 -6.82 8.83 5.65
N TYR A 105 -6.13 9.31 6.69
CA TYR A 105 -5.13 10.38 6.60
C TYR A 105 -5.61 11.65 5.88
N ARG A 106 -6.86 12.06 6.07
CA ARG A 106 -7.48 13.21 5.37
C ARG A 106 -6.60 14.48 5.40
N ALA A 107 -6.14 14.87 6.58
CA ALA A 107 -5.29 16.05 6.72
C ALA A 107 -3.94 15.91 5.99
N GLU A 108 -3.43 14.69 5.83
CA GLU A 108 -2.21 14.43 5.07
C GLU A 108 -2.47 14.47 3.56
N LEU A 109 -3.57 13.88 3.10
CA LEU A 109 -4.01 13.97 1.70
C LEU A 109 -4.24 15.43 1.27
N GLU A 110 -4.82 16.26 2.13
CA GLU A 110 -4.97 17.69 1.85
C GLU A 110 -3.60 18.39 1.72
N ARG A 111 -2.66 18.12 2.63
CA ARG A 111 -1.29 18.64 2.52
C ARG A 111 -0.59 18.17 1.24
N TRP A 112 -0.78 16.91 0.87
CA TRP A 112 -0.20 16.35 -0.36
C TRP A 112 -0.78 16.98 -1.62
N ARG A 113 -2.07 17.25 -1.66
CA ARG A 113 -2.73 17.96 -2.77
C ARG A 113 -2.21 19.36 -3.00
N GLY A 114 -1.75 20.02 -1.93
CA GLY A 114 -1.14 21.36 -2.01
C GLY A 114 0.30 21.37 -2.54
N ARG A 115 0.90 20.19 -2.83
CA ARG A 115 2.27 20.11 -3.37
C ARG A 115 2.26 20.19 -4.89
N PHE A 116 3.24 20.91 -5.46
CA PHE A 116 3.42 20.99 -6.92
C PHE A 116 4.14 19.78 -7.52
N ASP A 117 4.87 19.02 -6.69
CA ASP A 117 5.68 17.88 -7.07
C ASP A 117 5.01 16.52 -6.85
N LEU A 118 3.72 16.52 -6.51
CA LEU A 118 2.91 15.34 -6.23
C LEU A 118 1.48 15.54 -6.74
N ARG A 119 1.00 14.62 -7.56
CA ARG A 119 -0.42 14.56 -7.95
C ARG A 119 -1.17 13.63 -7.01
N VAL A 120 -2.26 14.10 -6.40
CA VAL A 120 -3.13 13.30 -5.54
C VAL A 120 -4.56 13.41 -6.00
N GLU A 121 -5.16 12.29 -6.37
CA GLU A 121 -6.58 12.18 -6.68
C GLU A 121 -7.25 11.17 -5.76
N ALA A 122 -8.45 11.50 -5.31
CA ALA A 122 -9.24 10.61 -4.48
C ALA A 122 -10.68 10.55 -4.97
N THR A 123 -11.26 9.36 -4.87
CA THR A 123 -12.66 9.08 -5.19
C THR A 123 -13.32 8.34 -4.05
N VAL A 124 -14.64 8.40 -3.99
CA VAL A 124 -15.45 7.62 -3.05
C VAL A 124 -16.55 6.86 -3.79
N ASP A 125 -16.89 5.65 -3.32
CA ASP A 125 -17.96 4.87 -3.95
C ASP A 125 -19.33 5.51 -3.71
N ARG A 126 -19.50 6.16 -2.54
CA ARG A 126 -20.74 6.86 -2.14
C ARG A 126 -20.40 8.21 -1.57
N ALA A 127 -21.07 9.24 -2.08
CA ALA A 127 -20.87 10.63 -1.68
C ALA A 127 -22.05 11.16 -0.88
N GLY A 128 -21.78 11.90 0.20
CA GLY A 128 -22.72 12.81 0.83
C GLY A 128 -22.78 14.15 0.12
N ARG A 129 -23.66 15.05 0.60
CA ARG A 129 -23.87 16.38 -0.01
C ARG A 129 -22.63 17.28 -0.01
N ASP A 130 -21.71 17.04 0.93
CA ASP A 130 -20.51 17.89 1.13
C ASP A 130 -19.29 17.41 0.33
N TRP A 131 -19.41 16.25 -0.33
CA TRP A 131 -18.32 15.74 -1.18
C TRP A 131 -18.29 16.48 -2.51
N ARG A 132 -17.10 16.98 -2.91
CA ARG A 132 -16.90 17.73 -4.16
C ARG A 132 -15.97 17.00 -5.14
N GLY A 133 -15.43 15.85 -4.74
CA GLY A 133 -14.53 15.03 -5.59
C GLY A 133 -15.28 14.04 -6.48
N PRO A 134 -14.54 13.26 -7.27
CA PRO A 134 -15.09 12.17 -8.08
C PRO A 134 -15.85 11.15 -7.23
N VAL A 135 -16.86 10.51 -7.87
CA VAL A 135 -17.65 9.43 -7.27
C VAL A 135 -17.52 8.19 -8.15
N GLY A 136 -17.15 7.08 -7.56
CA GLY A 136 -16.97 5.79 -8.23
C GLY A 136 -15.68 5.10 -7.78
N VAL A 137 -15.41 3.96 -8.41
CA VAL A 137 -14.24 3.12 -8.09
C VAL A 137 -12.93 3.76 -8.53
N VAL A 138 -11.84 3.44 -7.83
CA VAL A 138 -10.51 4.06 -8.08
C VAL A 138 -9.99 3.84 -9.50
N THR A 139 -10.41 2.78 -10.19
CA THR A 139 -10.02 2.53 -11.58
C THR A 139 -10.45 3.64 -12.55
N ARG A 140 -11.52 4.38 -12.23
CA ARG A 140 -11.96 5.55 -13.05
C ARG A 140 -10.94 6.69 -13.03
N LEU A 141 -10.15 6.80 -11.97
CA LEU A 141 -9.09 7.82 -11.92
C LEU A 141 -7.95 7.51 -12.89
N LEU A 142 -7.81 6.26 -13.30
CA LEU A 142 -6.83 5.88 -14.33
C LEU A 142 -7.14 6.53 -15.68
N ASP A 143 -8.42 6.78 -16.01
CA ASP A 143 -8.83 7.34 -17.31
C ASP A 143 -8.20 8.71 -17.59
N THR A 144 -7.92 9.47 -16.53
CA THR A 144 -7.29 10.80 -16.59
C THR A 144 -5.83 10.80 -16.15
N THR A 145 -5.28 9.64 -15.76
CA THR A 145 -3.92 9.52 -15.30
C THR A 145 -3.01 9.09 -16.45
N PRO A 146 -2.01 9.90 -16.83
CA PRO A 146 -1.02 9.48 -17.80
C PRO A 146 -0.19 8.35 -17.20
N VAL A 147 0.04 7.30 -17.97
CA VAL A 147 0.89 6.15 -17.60
C VAL A 147 1.76 5.78 -18.79
N GLU A 148 3.02 5.51 -18.50
CA GLU A 148 4.04 5.15 -19.47
C GLU A 148 4.58 3.73 -19.18
N PRO A 149 5.12 3.01 -20.15
CA PRO A 149 5.56 1.61 -19.96
C PRO A 149 6.67 1.42 -18.92
N ASP A 150 7.42 2.47 -18.59
CA ASP A 150 8.49 2.50 -17.61
C ASP A 150 8.06 3.01 -16.22
N ASP A 151 6.78 3.31 -16.03
CA ASP A 151 6.25 3.67 -14.71
C ASP A 151 6.36 2.49 -13.73
N ALA A 152 6.72 2.77 -12.50
CA ALA A 152 6.66 1.80 -11.41
C ALA A 152 5.33 1.97 -10.64
N VAL A 153 4.51 0.92 -10.66
CA VAL A 153 3.18 0.96 -10.05
C VAL A 153 3.14 0.13 -8.78
N MET A 154 2.71 0.74 -7.69
CA MET A 154 2.54 0.10 -6.39
C MET A 154 1.08 0.20 -5.96
N MET A 155 0.45 -0.94 -5.70
CA MET A 155 -0.96 -0.96 -5.36
C MET A 155 -1.26 -1.80 -4.12
N CYS A 156 -2.19 -1.30 -3.30
CA CYS A 156 -2.66 -1.99 -2.12
C CYS A 156 -4.12 -1.65 -1.84
N GLY A 157 -4.89 -2.68 -1.48
CA GLY A 157 -6.32 -2.57 -1.19
C GLY A 157 -7.03 -3.90 -1.40
N PRO A 158 -8.35 -3.91 -1.53
CA PRO A 158 -9.10 -5.11 -1.82
C PRO A 158 -8.55 -5.83 -3.06
N GLU A 159 -8.42 -7.14 -2.98
CA GLU A 159 -7.84 -7.97 -4.03
C GLU A 159 -8.54 -7.77 -5.38
N VAL A 160 -9.88 -7.67 -5.35
CA VAL A 160 -10.68 -7.37 -6.54
C VAL A 160 -10.30 -6.03 -7.17
N MET A 161 -10.05 -4.99 -6.36
CA MET A 161 -9.61 -3.69 -6.85
C MET A 161 -8.25 -3.80 -7.55
N MET A 162 -7.27 -4.44 -6.89
CA MET A 162 -5.91 -4.60 -7.44
C MET A 162 -5.93 -5.36 -8.78
N ARG A 163 -6.77 -6.40 -8.90
CA ARG A 163 -6.97 -7.12 -10.17
C ARG A 163 -7.49 -6.23 -11.29
N PHE A 164 -8.50 -5.40 -11.03
CA PHE A 164 -9.05 -4.50 -12.03
C PHE A 164 -8.06 -3.39 -12.40
N VAL A 165 -7.38 -2.81 -11.44
CA VAL A 165 -6.33 -1.81 -11.68
C VAL A 165 -5.21 -2.40 -12.52
N ALA A 166 -4.66 -3.54 -12.13
CA ALA A 166 -3.59 -4.20 -12.88
C ALA A 166 -4.00 -4.54 -14.31
N ARG A 167 -5.21 -5.10 -14.49
CA ARG A 167 -5.75 -5.39 -15.82
C ARG A 167 -5.87 -4.14 -16.70
N ALA A 168 -6.39 -3.05 -16.15
CA ALA A 168 -6.51 -1.79 -16.86
C ALA A 168 -5.15 -1.22 -17.27
N LEU A 169 -4.14 -1.30 -16.39
CA LEU A 169 -2.79 -0.82 -16.68
C LEU A 169 -2.10 -1.68 -17.74
N VAL A 170 -2.20 -2.99 -17.65
CA VAL A 170 -1.65 -3.92 -18.67
C VAL A 170 -2.29 -3.69 -20.02
N GLN A 171 -3.61 -3.47 -20.08
CA GLN A 171 -4.31 -3.12 -21.33
C GLN A 171 -3.85 -1.79 -21.94
N ARG A 172 -3.27 -0.90 -21.14
CA ARG A 172 -2.68 0.38 -21.56
C ARG A 172 -1.18 0.26 -21.90
N GLY A 173 -0.63 -0.94 -21.88
CA GLY A 173 0.73 -1.22 -22.32
C GLY A 173 1.78 -1.30 -21.22
N LEU A 174 1.41 -1.19 -19.92
CA LEU A 174 2.39 -1.41 -18.86
C LEU A 174 2.74 -2.91 -18.77
N PRO A 175 4.01 -3.26 -18.67
CA PRO A 175 4.41 -4.64 -18.46
C PRO A 175 4.01 -5.10 -17.06
N PRO A 176 3.51 -6.34 -16.89
CA PRO A 176 3.11 -6.86 -15.57
C PRO A 176 4.22 -6.82 -14.52
N GLU A 177 5.48 -6.84 -14.97
CA GLU A 177 6.68 -6.75 -14.13
C GLU A 177 6.87 -5.37 -13.47
N ALA A 178 6.29 -4.32 -14.03
CA ALA A 178 6.32 -2.96 -13.50
C ALA A 178 5.28 -2.72 -12.39
N LEU A 179 4.38 -3.70 -12.18
CA LEU A 179 3.30 -3.61 -11.20
C LEU A 179 3.63 -4.42 -9.96
N TRP A 180 3.39 -3.83 -8.80
CA TRP A 180 3.60 -4.43 -7.50
C TRP A 180 2.33 -4.36 -6.67
N VAL A 181 2.01 -5.45 -5.96
CA VAL A 181 0.82 -5.58 -5.11
C VAL A 181 1.23 -5.94 -3.71
N SER A 182 0.54 -5.40 -2.72
CA SER A 182 0.67 -5.87 -1.35
C SER A 182 -0.53 -6.74 -1.00
N LEU A 183 -0.25 -7.97 -0.62
CA LEU A 183 -1.26 -8.96 -0.24
C LEU A 183 -1.33 -9.08 1.29
N GLU A 184 -2.52 -9.39 1.77
CA GLU A 184 -2.78 -9.56 3.20
C GLU A 184 -3.22 -11.00 3.51
N ARG A 185 -2.61 -11.60 4.52
CA ARG A 185 -3.02 -12.88 5.10
C ARG A 185 -2.81 -12.83 6.62
N SER A 186 -3.53 -13.69 7.33
CA SER A 186 -3.36 -13.80 8.79
C SER A 186 -1.99 -14.37 9.12
N MET A 187 -1.10 -13.56 9.66
CA MET A 187 0.25 -13.98 10.08
C MET A 187 0.26 -14.31 11.58
N LYS A 188 1.06 -15.29 11.99
CA LYS A 188 1.30 -15.63 13.39
C LYS A 188 2.77 -15.71 13.74
N CYS A 189 3.55 -16.57 13.06
CA CYS A 189 4.96 -16.76 13.40
C CYS A 189 5.88 -15.68 12.83
N GLY A 190 5.56 -15.08 11.69
CA GLY A 190 6.37 -14.08 11.00
C GLY A 190 7.60 -14.64 10.26
N VAL A 191 7.83 -15.96 10.27
CA VAL A 191 9.08 -16.60 9.77
C VAL A 191 8.85 -17.75 8.80
N GLY A 192 7.63 -17.87 8.24
CA GLY A 192 7.29 -18.89 7.25
C GLY A 192 7.18 -20.31 7.81
N LEU A 193 6.90 -20.48 9.11
CA LEU A 193 6.89 -21.80 9.76
C LEU A 193 5.49 -22.37 9.99
N CYS A 194 4.52 -21.54 10.39
CA CYS A 194 3.22 -22.04 10.88
C CYS A 194 2.16 -22.23 9.81
N GLY A 195 2.39 -21.82 8.56
CA GLY A 195 1.44 -21.97 7.46
C GLY A 195 0.27 -20.99 7.42
N HIS A 196 0.00 -20.22 8.49
CA HIS A 196 -1.19 -19.36 8.58
C HIS A 196 -1.26 -18.27 7.50
N CYS A 197 -0.14 -17.79 7.01
CA CYS A 197 -0.08 -16.77 5.97
C CYS A 197 0.28 -17.37 4.60
N GLN A 198 0.01 -18.64 4.40
CA GLN A 198 0.28 -19.30 3.12
C GLN A 198 -0.54 -18.66 2.00
N PHE A 199 0.12 -18.42 0.88
CA PHE A 199 -0.46 -17.97 -0.36
C PHE A 199 0.14 -18.83 -1.47
N ALA A 200 -0.62 -19.81 -1.94
CA ALA A 200 -0.14 -20.87 -2.85
C ALA A 200 1.16 -21.53 -2.34
N GLY A 201 2.25 -21.42 -3.08
CA GLY A 201 3.57 -21.97 -2.72
C GLY A 201 4.46 -21.05 -1.88
N SER A 202 3.95 -19.91 -1.39
CA SER A 202 4.72 -18.91 -0.64
C SER A 202 4.08 -18.59 0.72
N PHE A 203 4.84 -17.94 1.59
CA PHE A 203 4.36 -17.41 2.88
C PHE A 203 4.44 -15.89 2.88
N VAL A 204 3.31 -15.20 3.03
CA VAL A 204 3.26 -13.73 3.00
C VAL A 204 4.23 -13.09 4.01
N CYS A 205 4.44 -13.69 5.17
CA CYS A 205 5.36 -13.18 6.20
C CYS A 205 6.86 -13.30 5.83
N LYS A 206 7.21 -14.07 4.79
CA LYS A 206 8.59 -14.30 4.37
C LYS A 206 8.83 -13.85 2.94
N ASP A 207 7.94 -14.25 2.02
CA ASP A 207 8.09 -14.07 0.57
C ASP A 207 7.30 -12.85 0.06
N GLY A 208 6.39 -12.30 0.89
CA GLY A 208 5.59 -11.08 0.73
C GLY A 208 5.80 -10.14 1.92
N PRO A 209 4.88 -9.20 2.17
CA PRO A 209 3.57 -9.02 1.55
C PRO A 209 3.60 -8.37 0.16
N VAL A 210 4.69 -7.74 -0.22
CA VAL A 210 4.84 -7.07 -1.52
C VAL A 210 5.35 -8.06 -2.55
N TYR A 211 4.55 -8.27 -3.59
CA TYR A 211 4.85 -9.16 -4.70
C TYR A 211 4.83 -8.40 -6.02
N ARG A 212 5.71 -8.81 -6.94
CA ARG A 212 5.60 -8.38 -8.32
C ARG A 212 4.38 -9.06 -8.96
N TYR A 213 3.56 -8.28 -9.67
CA TYR A 213 2.24 -8.72 -10.14
C TYR A 213 2.30 -9.90 -11.10
N ASP A 214 3.28 -9.95 -12.01
CA ASP A 214 3.47 -11.06 -12.95
C ASP A 214 3.56 -12.43 -12.26
N ARG A 215 4.11 -12.47 -11.04
CA ARG A 215 4.26 -13.71 -10.26
C ARG A 215 2.97 -14.16 -9.57
N VAL A 216 2.11 -13.23 -9.23
CA VAL A 216 0.89 -13.54 -8.47
C VAL A 216 -0.40 -13.42 -9.30
N ALA A 217 -0.34 -12.84 -10.49
CA ALA A 217 -1.50 -12.69 -11.36
C ALA A 217 -2.27 -14.00 -11.63
N PRO A 218 -1.62 -15.14 -11.92
CA PRO A 218 -2.32 -16.41 -12.11
C PRO A 218 -3.07 -16.85 -10.83
N LEU A 219 -2.47 -16.60 -9.65
CA LEU A 219 -3.01 -17.00 -8.36
C LEU A 219 -4.20 -16.14 -7.95
N LEU A 220 -4.15 -14.84 -8.21
CA LEU A 220 -5.24 -13.91 -7.94
C LEU A 220 -6.52 -14.21 -8.76
N SER A 221 -6.44 -15.04 -9.79
CA SER A 221 -7.60 -15.48 -10.58
C SER A 221 -8.32 -16.68 -9.98
N VAL A 222 -7.65 -17.41 -9.07
CA VAL A 222 -8.20 -18.61 -8.43
C VAL A 222 -8.99 -18.20 -7.19
N ARG A 223 -10.23 -18.68 -7.04
CA ARG A 223 -10.98 -18.53 -5.79
C ARG A 223 -10.34 -19.43 -4.74
N GLU A 224 -10.11 -18.90 -3.54
CA GLU A 224 -9.63 -19.66 -2.36
C GLU A 224 -8.15 -20.13 -2.42
N VAL A 225 -7.26 -19.25 -2.85
CA VAL A 225 -5.82 -19.46 -2.69
C VAL A 225 -5.31 -18.87 -1.38
#